data_719e143c9b10e0646ae095fa3a48eb0b
#
_entry.id   719e143c9b10e0646ae095fa3a48eb0b
#
_cell.length_a   1.000
_cell.length_b   1.000
_cell.length_c   1.000
_cell.angle_alpha   90.00
_cell.angle_beta   90.00
_cell.angle_gamma   90.00
#
_symmetry.space_group_name_H-M   'P 1'
#
loop_
_entity.id
_entity.type
_entity.pdbx_description
1 polymer ?
#
loop_
_entity_poly.entity_id
_entity_poly.type
_entity_poly.pdbx_seq_one_letter_code
_entity_poly.pdbx_strand_id
1 'polypeptide(L)'
;MSRLDLDRRDFLKISAVAAYTISGMPGFLARAAAQAGGDKTLVVIQLTGGNDGLNTLVPYSNPAYYAARPNIAVAKSDVLTLGQGLGMHPALKPLMGLWDQGQLAWMENVGYPNPNRSHFASMAIWHTADPSQASSEGWIGRISEQIGDPFCASNIGTATPLALIAQNYALPTIDSVDNFQVRLPAGVQDAFDLMLSAQRGGEAAYLEQATRSMLKHTSAVQANIGKYRAGASYPDSKFAGQMKDVARLIASGTGQRVLYTSLGSFDTHAGQRGDQDRLLGEMAGALKAFYADLETQGLAEKVVVMGFSEFGRRVAENDSAGTDHGEGSVMFALGRGVKGGIHGDSPDLEKLNDGDVIYRQDFRGVYAEGLTGWLNLDARKILGGDFRGPGWLV
;
A
#
# COMPACT_ATOMS: atom_id res chain seq x y z
N MET A 1 -30.63 -8.90 -41.92
CA MET A 1 -29.44 -8.44 -41.21
C MET A 1 -29.40 -6.91 -41.27
N SER A 2 -29.93 -6.24 -40.25
CA SER A 2 -29.92 -4.78 -40.18
C SER A 2 -28.51 -4.32 -39.85
N ARG A 3 -27.94 -3.48 -40.71
CA ARG A 3 -26.72 -2.72 -40.37
C ARG A 3 -27.08 -1.76 -39.23
N LEU A 4 -26.49 -1.96 -38.06
CA LEU A 4 -26.46 -0.95 -37.00
C LEU A 4 -25.56 0.19 -37.49
N ASP A 5 -26.17 1.31 -37.90
CA ASP A 5 -25.48 2.56 -38.14
C ASP A 5 -25.07 3.13 -36.76
N LEU A 6 -23.88 2.78 -36.31
CA LEU A 6 -23.23 3.43 -35.17
C LEU A 6 -22.85 4.84 -35.59
N ASP A 7 -23.46 5.86 -34.97
CA ASP A 7 -23.03 7.24 -35.21
C ASP A 7 -21.65 7.48 -34.59
N ARG A 8 -20.96 8.56 -35.04
CA ARG A 8 -19.63 8.94 -34.52
C ARG A 8 -19.63 9.19 -33.02
N ARG A 9 -20.77 9.58 -32.46
CA ARG A 9 -20.92 9.89 -31.03
C ARG A 9 -20.99 8.63 -30.19
N ASP A 10 -21.64 7.58 -30.67
CA ASP A 10 -21.70 6.28 -30.01
C ASP A 10 -20.37 5.54 -30.12
N PHE A 11 -19.68 5.66 -31.27
CA PHE A 11 -18.29 5.20 -31.42
C PHE A 11 -17.34 5.90 -30.44
N LEU A 12 -17.45 7.22 -30.23
CA LEU A 12 -16.62 7.98 -29.30
C LEU A 12 -16.94 7.63 -27.84
N LYS A 13 -18.21 7.38 -27.49
CA LYS A 13 -18.59 6.93 -26.13
C LYS A 13 -18.02 5.55 -25.83
N ILE A 14 -18.14 4.62 -26.78
CA ILE A 14 -17.58 3.27 -26.68
C ILE A 14 -16.06 3.32 -26.62
N SER A 15 -15.44 4.18 -27.45
CA SER A 15 -13.99 4.39 -27.46
C SER A 15 -13.48 5.05 -26.17
N ALA A 16 -14.25 5.97 -25.56
CA ALA A 16 -13.88 6.59 -24.29
C ALA A 16 -13.94 5.58 -23.13
N VAL A 17 -14.95 4.70 -23.10
CA VAL A 17 -15.01 3.59 -22.12
C VAL A 17 -13.88 2.60 -22.38
N ALA A 18 -13.57 2.28 -23.63
CA ALA A 18 -12.44 1.43 -23.99
C ALA A 18 -11.08 2.09 -23.68
N ALA A 19 -10.88 3.38 -23.99
CA ALA A 19 -9.62 4.10 -23.75
C ALA A 19 -9.30 4.25 -22.26
N TYR A 20 -10.31 4.26 -21.38
CA TYR A 20 -10.11 4.27 -19.92
C TYR A 20 -9.61 2.92 -19.36
N THR A 21 -9.64 1.87 -20.18
CA THR A 21 -9.35 0.49 -19.78
C THR A 21 -8.18 -0.15 -20.54
N ILE A 22 -7.49 0.59 -21.43
CA ILE A 22 -6.61 -0.05 -22.40
C ILE A 22 -5.23 0.56 -22.42
N SER A 23 -4.34 -0.11 -21.73
CA SER A 23 -2.94 -0.27 -22.10
C SER A 23 -2.41 -1.55 -21.43
N GLY A 24 -2.21 -2.61 -22.19
CA GLY A 24 -1.63 -3.84 -21.64
C GLY A 24 -1.58 -5.05 -22.58
N MET A 25 -0.51 -5.81 -22.52
CA MET A 25 -0.23 -7.04 -23.27
C MET A 25 -1.24 -8.19 -23.03
N PRO A 26 -1.24 -9.27 -23.86
CA PRO A 26 -2.15 -10.42 -23.73
C PRO A 26 -2.06 -11.11 -22.37
N GLY A 27 -3.06 -10.91 -21.50
CA GLY A 27 -3.06 -11.32 -20.10
C GLY A 27 -2.97 -12.83 -19.83
N PHE A 28 -3.02 -13.71 -20.83
CA PHE A 28 -2.84 -15.15 -20.61
C PHE A 28 -1.36 -15.56 -20.55
N LEU A 29 -0.49 -14.92 -21.32
CA LEU A 29 0.98 -15.13 -21.25
C LEU A 29 1.55 -14.55 -19.95
N ALA A 30 1.05 -13.39 -19.55
CA ALA A 30 1.39 -12.77 -18.28
C ALA A 30 0.91 -13.63 -17.09
N ARG A 31 -0.25 -14.24 -17.19
CA ARG A 31 -0.79 -15.15 -16.15
C ARG A 31 0.02 -16.43 -16.00
N ALA A 32 0.51 -16.99 -17.09
CA ALA A 32 1.42 -18.15 -17.05
C ALA A 32 2.76 -17.78 -16.39
N ALA A 33 3.25 -16.57 -16.64
CA ALA A 33 4.46 -16.03 -15.99
C ALA A 33 4.21 -15.66 -14.51
N ALA A 34 3.06 -15.09 -14.19
CA ALA A 34 2.68 -14.75 -12.81
C ALA A 34 2.39 -15.98 -11.95
N GLN A 35 1.80 -17.04 -12.53
CA GLN A 35 1.68 -18.35 -11.87
C GLN A 35 3.04 -19.01 -11.63
N ALA A 36 4.03 -18.77 -12.51
CA ALA A 36 5.43 -19.16 -12.28
C ALA A 36 6.12 -18.30 -11.21
N GLY A 37 5.59 -17.10 -10.92
CA GLY A 37 6.15 -16.13 -9.95
C GLY A 37 5.68 -16.30 -8.50
N GLY A 38 4.79 -17.26 -8.20
CA GLY A 38 4.30 -17.53 -6.83
C GLY A 38 2.97 -16.81 -6.51
N ASP A 39 2.32 -17.28 -5.46
CA ASP A 39 1.00 -16.86 -4.97
C ASP A 39 1.08 -15.89 -3.77
N LYS A 40 2.24 -15.29 -3.54
CA LYS A 40 2.49 -14.34 -2.44
C LYS A 40 2.00 -12.93 -2.80
N THR A 41 1.38 -12.27 -1.84
CA THR A 41 0.87 -10.90 -1.94
C THR A 41 1.56 -9.99 -0.93
N LEU A 42 1.98 -8.82 -1.38
CA LEU A 42 2.41 -7.71 -0.54
C LEU A 42 1.27 -6.69 -0.43
N VAL A 43 0.81 -6.42 0.78
CA VAL A 43 -0.14 -5.34 1.05
C VAL A 43 0.66 -4.12 1.50
N VAL A 44 0.48 -3.01 0.81
CA VAL A 44 1.17 -1.75 1.10
C VAL A 44 0.17 -0.76 1.69
N ILE A 45 0.48 -0.23 2.87
CA ILE A 45 -0.36 0.74 3.57
C ILE A 45 0.42 2.06 3.70
N GLN A 46 -0.13 3.13 3.16
CA GLN A 46 0.40 4.47 3.37
C GLN A 46 -0.35 5.16 4.51
N LEU A 47 0.39 5.64 5.51
CA LEU A 47 -0.10 6.53 6.56
C LEU A 47 0.09 7.96 6.10
N THR A 48 -0.93 8.54 5.45
CA THR A 48 -0.81 9.84 4.76
C THR A 48 -0.90 10.99 5.73
N GLY A 49 0.07 11.88 5.67
CA GLY A 49 0.13 13.09 6.50
C GLY A 49 1.35 13.15 7.43
N GLY A 50 2.34 12.28 7.28
CA GLY A 50 3.54 12.28 8.12
C GLY A 50 3.25 11.76 9.52
N ASN A 51 3.05 10.46 9.65
CA ASN A 51 2.85 9.82 10.94
C ASN A 51 4.01 10.10 11.90
N ASP A 52 3.68 10.45 13.14
CA ASP A 52 4.69 10.67 14.19
C ASP A 52 5.32 9.34 14.64
N GLY A 53 6.50 9.05 14.09
CA GLY A 53 7.25 7.84 14.38
C GLY A 53 7.65 7.71 15.84
N LEU A 54 8.02 8.82 16.51
CA LEU A 54 8.43 8.81 17.92
C LEU A 54 7.26 8.58 18.89
N ASN A 55 6.04 8.93 18.49
CA ASN A 55 4.83 8.58 19.25
C ASN A 55 4.19 7.27 18.76
N THR A 56 4.68 6.65 17.69
CA THR A 56 4.24 5.33 17.23
C THR A 56 5.10 4.22 17.85
N LEU A 57 6.42 4.31 17.71
CA LEU A 57 7.43 3.49 18.38
C LEU A 57 8.19 4.37 19.37
N VAL A 58 7.78 4.31 20.62
CA VAL A 58 8.13 5.28 21.67
C VAL A 58 9.46 4.92 22.31
N PRO A 59 10.47 5.82 22.27
CA PRO A 59 11.74 5.62 22.97
C PRO A 59 11.60 5.99 24.46
N TYR A 60 10.77 5.23 25.19
CA TYR A 60 10.34 5.54 26.55
C TYR A 60 11.46 5.55 27.60
N SER A 61 12.63 5.01 27.28
CA SER A 61 13.80 5.06 28.16
C SER A 61 14.67 6.31 27.91
N ASN A 62 14.43 7.07 26.81
CA ASN A 62 15.23 8.22 26.45
C ASN A 62 14.66 9.50 27.08
N PRO A 63 15.40 10.17 28.01
CA PRO A 63 14.91 11.40 28.65
C PRO A 63 14.75 12.56 27.66
N ALA A 64 15.51 12.60 26.56
CA ALA A 64 15.40 13.66 25.55
C ALA A 64 14.01 13.62 24.86
N TYR A 65 13.37 12.46 24.71
CA TYR A 65 12.02 12.33 24.20
C TYR A 65 11.01 13.13 25.06
N TYR A 66 11.08 12.96 26.37
CA TYR A 66 10.16 13.66 27.29
C TYR A 66 10.49 15.14 27.39
N ALA A 67 11.78 15.51 27.35
CA ALA A 67 12.21 16.91 27.39
C ALA A 67 11.72 17.69 26.15
N ALA A 68 11.72 17.04 24.99
CA ALA A 68 11.28 17.64 23.73
C ALA A 68 9.73 17.67 23.56
N ARG A 69 8.99 16.87 24.35
CA ARG A 69 7.54 16.64 24.17
C ARG A 69 6.78 16.71 25.51
N PRO A 70 6.84 17.83 26.24
CA PRO A 70 6.22 17.90 27.58
C PRO A 70 4.72 17.68 27.60
N ASN A 71 3.99 17.95 26.49
CA ASN A 71 2.54 17.82 26.42
C ASN A 71 2.06 16.59 25.63
N ILE A 72 2.81 16.16 24.59
CA ILE A 72 2.38 15.10 23.67
C ILE A 72 3.11 13.77 23.86
N ALA A 73 4.14 13.70 24.72
CA ALA A 73 4.81 12.44 24.99
C ALA A 73 3.83 11.39 25.53
N VAL A 74 3.99 10.16 25.08
CA VAL A 74 3.30 8.99 25.65
C VAL A 74 3.88 8.72 27.03
N ALA A 75 3.04 8.71 28.07
CA ALA A 75 3.50 8.45 29.43
C ALA A 75 4.17 7.07 29.53
N LYS A 76 5.30 7.00 30.22
CA LYS A 76 6.07 5.75 30.34
C LYS A 76 5.26 4.56 30.88
N SER A 77 4.28 4.85 31.76
CA SER A 77 3.35 3.86 32.32
C SER A 77 2.40 3.26 31.29
N ASP A 78 2.13 3.97 30.19
CA ASP A 78 1.13 3.60 29.21
C ASP A 78 1.73 2.89 27.99
N VAL A 79 3.06 3.01 27.83
CA VAL A 79 3.79 2.41 26.69
C VAL A 79 3.72 0.87 26.75
N LEU A 80 3.41 0.27 25.62
CA LEU A 80 3.48 -1.18 25.44
C LEU A 80 4.93 -1.59 25.18
N THR A 81 5.62 -2.04 26.21
CA THR A 81 7.07 -2.30 26.17
C THR A 81 7.46 -3.44 25.24
N LEU A 82 8.46 -3.21 24.39
CA LEU A 82 8.97 -4.18 23.42
C LEU A 82 10.40 -4.65 23.74
N GLY A 83 11.05 -4.05 24.73
CA GLY A 83 12.47 -4.22 25.05
C GLY A 83 13.35 -3.10 24.47
N GLN A 84 14.63 -3.15 24.77
CA GLN A 84 15.66 -2.18 24.29
C GLN A 84 15.33 -0.69 24.57
N GLY A 85 14.45 -0.42 25.55
CA GLY A 85 14.03 0.95 25.87
C GLY A 85 12.97 1.54 24.92
N LEU A 86 12.40 0.71 24.04
CA LEU A 86 11.39 1.04 23.07
C LEU A 86 10.06 0.33 23.38
N GLY A 87 8.98 0.93 22.94
CA GLY A 87 7.67 0.33 23.05
C GLY A 87 6.66 0.94 22.10
N MET A 88 5.56 0.24 21.87
CA MET A 88 4.49 0.74 21.02
C MET A 88 3.59 1.71 21.78
N HIS A 89 3.01 2.63 21.02
CA HIS A 89 1.90 3.47 21.46
C HIS A 89 0.75 2.61 22.03
N PRO A 90 0.08 3.00 23.13
CA PRO A 90 -0.97 2.19 23.78
C PRO A 90 -2.13 1.82 22.85
N ALA A 91 -2.47 2.67 21.89
CA ALA A 91 -3.52 2.40 20.90
C ALA A 91 -3.19 1.21 19.97
N LEU A 92 -1.91 0.82 19.86
CA LEU A 92 -1.45 -0.35 19.09
C LEU A 92 -1.61 -1.68 19.84
N LYS A 93 -2.22 -1.69 21.03
CA LYS A 93 -2.47 -2.90 21.84
C LYS A 93 -3.09 -4.07 21.04
N PRO A 94 -3.99 -3.86 20.07
CA PRO A 94 -4.50 -4.95 19.25
C PRO A 94 -3.43 -5.76 18.50
N LEU A 95 -2.24 -5.18 18.24
CA LEU A 95 -1.14 -5.83 17.52
C LEU A 95 -0.15 -6.58 18.43
N MET A 96 -0.29 -6.49 19.77
CA MET A 96 0.62 -7.16 20.69
C MET A 96 0.70 -8.68 20.45
N GLY A 97 -0.43 -9.32 20.13
CA GLY A 97 -0.41 -10.77 19.85
C GLY A 97 0.44 -11.16 18.63
N LEU A 98 0.50 -10.28 17.62
CA LEU A 98 1.40 -10.48 16.45
C LEU A 98 2.87 -10.22 16.82
N TRP A 99 3.12 -9.25 17.68
CA TRP A 99 4.45 -9.00 18.22
C TRP A 99 4.96 -10.20 19.02
N ASP A 100 4.18 -10.73 19.94
CA ASP A 100 4.52 -11.86 20.79
C ASP A 100 4.80 -13.15 19.99
N GLN A 101 4.16 -13.26 18.80
CA GLN A 101 4.35 -14.37 17.86
C GLN A 101 5.54 -14.15 16.90
N GLY A 102 6.25 -13.03 17.01
CA GLY A 102 7.34 -12.70 16.09
C GLY A 102 6.89 -12.37 14.66
N GLN A 103 5.64 -11.90 14.50
CA GLN A 103 5.02 -11.62 13.21
C GLN A 103 4.80 -10.11 12.95
N LEU A 104 5.37 -9.26 13.78
CA LEU A 104 5.39 -7.80 13.63
C LEU A 104 6.83 -7.31 13.72
N ALA A 105 7.27 -6.57 12.72
CA ALA A 105 8.56 -5.89 12.66
C ALA A 105 8.37 -4.38 12.61
N TRP A 106 9.22 -3.66 13.33
CA TRP A 106 9.39 -2.23 13.23
C TRP A 106 10.76 -1.92 12.62
N MET A 107 10.81 -1.05 11.64
CA MET A 107 12.04 -0.52 11.06
C MET A 107 12.20 0.92 11.49
N GLU A 108 13.30 1.22 12.19
CA GLU A 108 13.60 2.54 12.74
C GLU A 108 14.41 3.40 11.78
N ASN A 109 14.33 4.70 11.97
CA ASN A 109 15.15 5.70 11.25
C ASN A 109 15.10 5.57 9.73
N VAL A 110 13.92 5.26 9.20
CA VAL A 110 13.72 5.11 7.76
C VAL A 110 13.47 6.49 7.14
N GLY A 111 14.15 6.74 6.02
CA GLY A 111 14.02 7.99 5.27
C GLY A 111 14.74 7.87 3.92
N TYR A 112 15.20 9.01 3.39
CA TYR A 112 15.89 9.06 2.09
C TYR A 112 16.85 10.27 2.04
N PRO A 113 17.85 10.26 1.12
CA PRO A 113 18.82 11.35 1.00
C PRO A 113 18.16 12.64 0.54
N ASN A 114 18.59 13.79 1.11
CA ASN A 114 18.03 15.12 0.87
C ASN A 114 16.51 15.17 1.12
N PRO A 115 16.07 14.90 2.35
CA PRO A 115 14.65 14.77 2.67
C PRO A 115 13.88 16.07 2.38
N ASN A 116 12.64 15.94 1.98
CA ASN A 116 11.75 17.05 1.67
C ASN A 116 10.54 17.05 2.60
N ARG A 117 10.28 18.17 3.25
CA ARG A 117 9.18 18.33 4.22
C ARG A 117 7.84 18.73 3.56
N SER A 118 7.77 18.78 2.23
CA SER A 118 6.50 18.95 1.50
C SER A 118 5.83 17.59 1.30
N HIS A 119 4.57 17.45 1.70
CA HIS A 119 3.79 16.23 1.45
C HIS A 119 3.83 15.81 -0.01
N PHE A 120 3.60 16.76 -0.93
CA PHE A 120 3.56 16.45 -2.36
C PHE A 120 4.90 15.91 -2.87
N ALA A 121 6.00 16.59 -2.53
CA ALA A 121 7.32 16.19 -2.99
C ALA A 121 7.78 14.87 -2.33
N SER A 122 7.64 14.75 -1.02
CA SER A 122 8.05 13.54 -0.31
C SER A 122 7.19 12.35 -0.72
N MET A 123 5.88 12.52 -0.83
CA MET A 123 4.97 11.46 -1.30
C MET A 123 5.34 11.00 -2.72
N ALA A 124 5.68 11.94 -3.63
CA ALA A 124 6.15 11.58 -4.97
C ALA A 124 7.44 10.74 -4.90
N ILE A 125 8.38 11.08 -4.03
CA ILE A 125 9.62 10.32 -3.81
C ILE A 125 9.34 8.89 -3.34
N TRP A 126 8.48 8.71 -2.34
CA TRP A 126 8.12 7.39 -1.84
C TRP A 126 7.34 6.57 -2.88
N HIS A 127 6.46 7.21 -3.65
CA HIS A 127 5.68 6.57 -4.70
C HIS A 127 6.52 6.15 -5.91
N THR A 128 7.52 6.96 -6.26
CA THR A 128 8.39 6.65 -7.40
C THR A 128 9.65 5.89 -7.02
N ALA A 129 9.97 5.81 -5.71
CA ALA A 129 11.25 5.35 -5.20
C ALA A 129 12.45 6.13 -5.78
N ASP A 130 12.24 7.40 -6.16
CA ASP A 130 13.22 8.26 -6.81
C ASP A 130 13.37 9.61 -6.09
N PRO A 131 14.41 9.76 -5.21
CA PRO A 131 14.68 11.02 -4.55
C PRO A 131 15.05 12.18 -5.48
N SER A 132 15.45 11.91 -6.73
CA SER A 132 15.71 12.95 -7.71
C SER A 132 14.45 13.57 -8.31
N GLN A 133 13.29 12.95 -8.08
CA GLN A 133 11.98 13.34 -8.60
C GLN A 133 11.91 13.42 -10.15
N ALA A 134 12.79 12.70 -10.83
CA ALA A 134 12.81 12.63 -12.30
C ALA A 134 11.81 11.61 -12.85
N SER A 135 11.41 10.61 -12.05
CA SER A 135 10.49 9.56 -12.49
C SER A 135 9.03 10.01 -12.41
N SER A 136 8.29 9.76 -13.49
CA SER A 136 6.82 9.90 -13.53
C SER A 136 6.08 8.58 -13.28
N GLU A 137 6.81 7.47 -13.12
CA GLU A 137 6.28 6.13 -12.90
C GLU A 137 6.45 5.69 -11.45
N GLY A 138 5.41 5.06 -10.90
CA GLY A 138 5.45 4.50 -9.57
C GLY A 138 6.19 3.17 -9.50
N TRP A 139 6.76 2.84 -8.32
CA TRP A 139 7.46 1.58 -8.15
C TRP A 139 6.54 0.35 -8.28
N ILE A 140 5.26 0.47 -7.90
CA ILE A 140 4.26 -0.60 -8.11
C ILE A 140 3.87 -0.67 -9.60
N GLY A 141 3.80 0.48 -10.29
CA GLY A 141 3.65 0.51 -11.75
C GLY A 141 4.74 -0.27 -12.45
N ARG A 142 6.02 -0.09 -12.05
CA ARG A 142 7.15 -0.85 -12.59
C ARG A 142 7.11 -2.35 -12.24
N ILE A 143 6.44 -2.76 -11.15
CA ILE A 143 6.15 -4.18 -10.90
C ILE A 143 5.28 -4.75 -12.01
N SER A 144 4.20 -4.05 -12.39
CA SER A 144 3.31 -4.52 -13.45
C SER A 144 4.01 -4.63 -14.80
N GLU A 145 4.91 -3.70 -15.10
CA GLU A 145 5.75 -3.77 -16.31
C GLU A 145 6.66 -5.00 -16.30
N GLN A 146 7.29 -5.30 -15.15
CA GLN A 146 8.17 -6.46 -15.03
C GLN A 146 7.39 -7.79 -15.11
N ILE A 147 6.20 -7.85 -14.53
CA ILE A 147 5.34 -9.06 -14.58
C ILE A 147 4.63 -9.17 -15.93
N GLY A 148 4.34 -8.05 -16.59
CA GLY A 148 3.56 -8.02 -17.82
C GLY A 148 2.06 -8.20 -17.60
N ASP A 149 1.53 -7.84 -16.42
CA ASP A 149 0.11 -7.98 -16.06
C ASP A 149 -0.41 -6.74 -15.33
N PRO A 150 -1.37 -5.99 -15.90
CA PRO A 150 -1.99 -4.84 -15.22
C PRO A 150 -2.83 -5.23 -14.00
N PHE A 151 -3.24 -6.48 -13.88
CA PHE A 151 -4.06 -6.97 -12.77
C PHE A 151 -3.24 -7.58 -11.63
N CYS A 152 -1.91 -7.56 -11.74
CA CYS A 152 -1.05 -8.01 -10.65
C CYS A 152 -1.04 -7.06 -9.44
N ALA A 153 -1.47 -5.81 -9.61
CA ALA A 153 -1.56 -4.83 -8.54
C ALA A 153 -2.83 -4.00 -8.65
N SER A 154 -3.37 -3.59 -7.49
CA SER A 154 -4.55 -2.72 -7.40
C SER A 154 -4.46 -1.79 -6.21
N ASN A 155 -5.08 -0.62 -6.32
CA ASN A 155 -5.33 0.27 -5.19
C ASN A 155 -6.75 0.09 -4.66
N ILE A 156 -6.91 0.03 -3.35
CA ILE A 156 -8.22 0.07 -2.67
C ILE A 156 -8.39 1.47 -2.10
N GLY A 157 -9.16 2.29 -2.80
CA GLY A 157 -9.36 3.70 -2.49
C GLY A 157 -10.06 4.44 -3.62
N THR A 158 -10.21 5.77 -3.49
CA THR A 158 -10.98 6.61 -4.42
C THR A 158 -10.15 7.29 -5.50
N ALA A 159 -8.81 7.36 -5.32
CA ALA A 159 -7.90 7.99 -6.27
C ALA A 159 -6.67 7.11 -6.49
N THR A 160 -6.18 7.06 -7.71
CA THR A 160 -4.99 6.28 -8.07
C THR A 160 -3.74 7.01 -7.57
N PRO A 161 -2.97 6.42 -6.63
CA PRO A 161 -1.71 7.01 -6.18
C PRO A 161 -0.64 6.91 -7.27
N LEU A 162 0.31 7.86 -7.27
CA LEU A 162 1.43 7.85 -8.21
C LEU A 162 2.23 6.52 -8.16
N ALA A 163 2.23 5.84 -7.02
CA ALA A 163 2.87 4.53 -6.86
C ALA A 163 2.39 3.47 -7.87
N LEU A 164 1.13 3.58 -8.34
CA LEU A 164 0.52 2.66 -9.30
C LEU A 164 0.57 3.16 -10.75
N ILE A 165 1.17 4.31 -11.03
CA ILE A 165 1.29 4.79 -12.42
C ILE A 165 2.37 3.97 -13.13
N ALA A 166 2.00 3.34 -14.23
CA ALA A 166 2.86 2.56 -15.10
C ALA A 166 2.91 3.17 -16.51
N GLN A 167 3.94 2.84 -17.27
CA GLN A 167 4.13 3.37 -18.63
C GLN A 167 3.13 2.75 -19.62
N ASN A 168 2.98 1.42 -19.56
CA ASN A 168 2.22 0.66 -20.56
C ASN A 168 0.90 0.09 -20.01
N TYR A 169 0.63 0.24 -18.70
CA TYR A 169 -0.51 -0.37 -18.03
C TYR A 169 -1.32 0.64 -17.23
N ALA A 170 -2.63 0.45 -17.18
CA ALA A 170 -3.52 1.12 -16.23
C ALA A 170 -3.86 0.13 -15.10
N LEU A 171 -3.33 0.36 -13.91
CA LEU A 171 -3.59 -0.48 -12.75
C LEU A 171 -4.93 -0.09 -12.11
N PRO A 172 -5.75 -1.06 -11.69
CA PRO A 172 -7.07 -0.79 -11.13
C PRO A 172 -7.02 0.02 -9.83
N THR A 173 -7.90 1.01 -9.71
CA THR A 173 -8.28 1.64 -8.45
C THR A 173 -9.73 1.27 -8.16
N ILE A 174 -9.97 0.68 -6.98
CA ILE A 174 -11.23 0.07 -6.58
C ILE A 174 -11.71 0.79 -5.32
N ASP A 175 -12.77 1.57 -5.43
CA ASP A 175 -13.36 2.26 -4.28
C ASP A 175 -14.05 1.27 -3.33
N SER A 176 -14.79 0.31 -3.91
CA SER A 176 -15.40 -0.81 -3.20
C SER A 176 -15.44 -2.04 -4.10
N VAL A 177 -15.08 -3.17 -3.54
CA VAL A 177 -15.09 -4.45 -4.25
C VAL A 177 -16.52 -4.85 -4.65
N ASP A 178 -17.54 -4.43 -3.91
CA ASP A 178 -18.95 -4.68 -4.26
C ASP A 178 -19.36 -3.95 -5.55
N ASN A 179 -18.72 -2.82 -5.85
CA ASN A 179 -18.95 -2.02 -7.04
C ASN A 179 -17.98 -2.34 -8.19
N PHE A 180 -17.04 -3.27 -7.98
CA PHE A 180 -16.05 -3.63 -9.00
C PHE A 180 -16.68 -4.47 -10.12
N GLN A 181 -17.36 -3.80 -11.05
CA GLN A 181 -17.98 -4.40 -12.22
C GLN A 181 -17.94 -3.43 -13.41
N VAL A 182 -17.83 -3.98 -14.60
CA VAL A 182 -17.97 -3.19 -15.82
C VAL A 182 -19.45 -2.87 -16.01
N ARG A 183 -19.80 -1.60 -15.88
CA ARG A 183 -21.16 -1.09 -16.13
C ARG A 183 -21.17 -0.39 -17.46
N LEU A 184 -21.88 -0.97 -18.42
CA LEU A 184 -22.14 -0.32 -19.70
C LEU A 184 -23.36 0.59 -19.57
N PRO A 185 -23.39 1.73 -20.26
CA PRO A 185 -24.60 2.54 -20.37
C PRO A 185 -25.76 1.73 -20.96
N ALA A 186 -26.99 2.04 -20.56
CA ALA A 186 -28.17 1.37 -21.11
C ALA A 186 -28.22 1.46 -22.64
N GLY A 187 -28.51 0.36 -23.31
CA GLY A 187 -28.60 0.28 -24.78
C GLY A 187 -27.26 0.14 -25.52
N VAL A 188 -26.13 0.03 -24.82
CA VAL A 188 -24.81 -0.10 -25.45
C VAL A 188 -24.31 -1.56 -25.43
N GLN A 189 -24.98 -2.46 -24.69
CA GLN A 189 -24.53 -3.84 -24.52
C GLN A 189 -24.35 -4.58 -25.86
N ASP A 190 -25.37 -4.54 -26.72
CA ASP A 190 -25.34 -5.27 -28.01
C ASP A 190 -24.23 -4.74 -28.93
N ALA A 191 -24.01 -3.41 -28.94
CA ALA A 191 -22.94 -2.79 -29.72
C ALA A 191 -21.56 -3.16 -29.17
N PHE A 192 -21.43 -3.24 -27.86
CA PHE A 192 -20.19 -3.65 -27.19
C PHE A 192 -19.88 -5.14 -27.47
N ASP A 193 -20.87 -6.02 -27.38
CA ASP A 193 -20.72 -7.46 -27.67
C ASP A 193 -20.38 -7.68 -29.16
N LEU A 194 -20.99 -6.91 -30.05
CA LEU A 194 -20.67 -6.93 -31.48
C LEU A 194 -19.24 -6.43 -31.74
N MET A 195 -18.80 -5.37 -31.05
CA MET A 195 -17.44 -4.87 -31.13
C MET A 195 -16.43 -5.93 -30.70
N LEU A 196 -16.73 -6.64 -29.61
CA LEU A 196 -15.88 -7.74 -29.11
C LEU A 196 -15.91 -9.00 -30.00
N SER A 197 -16.99 -9.25 -30.72
CA SER A 197 -17.11 -10.42 -31.60
C SER A 197 -16.47 -10.25 -32.98
N ALA A 198 -16.14 -9.01 -33.37
CA ALA A 198 -15.53 -8.71 -34.66
C ALA A 198 -14.06 -9.15 -34.72
N GLN A 199 -13.71 -10.04 -35.63
CA GLN A 199 -12.30 -10.37 -35.89
C GLN A 199 -11.62 -9.18 -36.57
N ARG A 200 -10.67 -8.56 -35.86
CA ARG A 200 -9.92 -7.40 -36.30
C ARG A 200 -8.43 -7.67 -36.26
N GLY A 201 -7.65 -6.93 -37.05
CA GLY A 201 -6.18 -6.99 -37.04
C GLY A 201 -5.56 -5.73 -36.40
N GLY A 202 -4.25 -5.80 -36.10
CA GLY A 202 -3.49 -4.65 -35.58
C GLY A 202 -3.93 -4.15 -34.20
N GLU A 203 -3.89 -2.87 -33.98
CA GLU A 203 -4.22 -2.21 -32.69
C GLU A 203 -5.65 -2.53 -32.20
N ALA A 204 -6.59 -2.67 -33.12
CA ALA A 204 -7.97 -2.99 -32.77
C ALA A 204 -8.12 -4.41 -32.20
N ALA A 205 -7.34 -5.38 -32.66
CA ALA A 205 -7.30 -6.74 -32.08
C ALA A 205 -6.71 -6.72 -30.66
N TYR A 206 -5.71 -5.90 -30.46
CA TYR A 206 -5.11 -5.69 -29.15
C TYR A 206 -6.11 -5.09 -28.14
N LEU A 207 -6.84 -4.06 -28.53
CA LEU A 207 -7.87 -3.43 -27.73
C LEU A 207 -9.01 -4.41 -27.37
N GLU A 208 -9.45 -5.21 -28.34
CA GLU A 208 -10.46 -6.25 -28.13
C GLU A 208 -9.98 -7.27 -27.10
N GLN A 209 -8.76 -7.78 -27.25
CA GLN A 209 -8.19 -8.77 -26.36
C GLN A 209 -8.01 -8.24 -24.93
N ALA A 210 -7.52 -7.00 -24.78
CA ALA A 210 -7.39 -6.35 -23.48
C ALA A 210 -8.74 -6.19 -22.79
N THR A 211 -9.77 -5.75 -23.52
CA THR A 211 -11.14 -5.61 -23.01
C THR A 211 -11.73 -6.98 -22.59
N ARG A 212 -11.57 -8.02 -23.39
CA ARG A 212 -12.00 -9.39 -23.01
C ARG A 212 -11.28 -9.88 -21.76
N SER A 213 -9.99 -9.65 -21.65
CA SER A 213 -9.20 -10.02 -20.48
C SER A 213 -9.69 -9.31 -19.23
N MET A 214 -9.99 -8.01 -19.32
CA MET A 214 -10.55 -7.22 -18.24
C MET A 214 -11.94 -7.75 -17.81
N LEU A 215 -12.84 -7.98 -18.74
CA LEU A 215 -14.17 -8.53 -18.45
C LEU A 215 -14.08 -9.89 -17.76
N LYS A 216 -13.22 -10.77 -18.27
CA LYS A 216 -12.99 -12.10 -17.69
C LYS A 216 -12.43 -11.99 -16.27
N HIS A 217 -11.46 -11.09 -16.05
CA HIS A 217 -10.86 -10.86 -14.73
C HIS A 217 -11.90 -10.29 -13.75
N THR A 218 -12.62 -9.25 -14.14
CA THR A 218 -13.69 -8.66 -13.32
C THR A 218 -14.77 -9.67 -12.97
N SER A 219 -15.21 -10.48 -13.95
CA SER A 219 -16.21 -11.54 -13.72
C SER A 219 -15.67 -12.62 -12.78
N ALA A 220 -14.42 -13.02 -12.90
CA ALA A 220 -13.79 -14.00 -12.02
C ALA A 220 -13.66 -13.46 -10.57
N VAL A 221 -13.28 -12.20 -10.42
CA VAL A 221 -13.25 -11.50 -9.12
C VAL A 221 -14.65 -11.52 -8.51
N GLN A 222 -15.68 -11.08 -9.23
CA GLN A 222 -17.06 -11.01 -8.74
C GLN A 222 -17.62 -12.39 -8.36
N ALA A 223 -17.39 -13.40 -9.18
CA ALA A 223 -17.86 -14.77 -8.91
C ALA A 223 -17.25 -15.35 -7.63
N ASN A 224 -15.99 -15.03 -7.34
CA ASN A 224 -15.29 -15.53 -6.16
C ASN A 224 -15.58 -14.67 -4.91
N ILE A 225 -15.69 -13.34 -5.06
CA ILE A 225 -16.07 -12.43 -3.98
C ILE A 225 -17.45 -12.76 -3.39
N GLY A 226 -18.41 -13.16 -4.22
CA GLY A 226 -19.72 -13.59 -3.75
C GLY A 226 -19.71 -14.81 -2.82
N LYS A 227 -18.64 -15.61 -2.85
CA LYS A 227 -18.43 -16.79 -1.98
C LYS A 227 -17.71 -16.45 -0.68
N TYR A 228 -17.01 -15.30 -0.65
CA TYR A 228 -16.25 -14.91 0.52
C TYR A 228 -17.14 -14.68 1.73
N ARG A 229 -16.69 -15.15 2.88
CA ARG A 229 -17.27 -14.87 4.20
C ARG A 229 -16.14 -14.46 5.11
N ALA A 230 -16.23 -13.26 5.68
CA ALA A 230 -15.21 -12.77 6.59
C ALA A 230 -15.05 -13.72 7.78
N GLY A 231 -13.83 -14.13 8.06
CA GLY A 231 -13.47 -14.98 9.20
C GLY A 231 -13.30 -14.20 10.50
N ALA A 232 -13.37 -12.85 10.44
CA ALA A 232 -13.26 -11.96 11.58
C ALA A 232 -14.26 -10.80 11.48
N SER A 233 -14.56 -10.18 12.63
CA SER A 233 -15.34 -8.94 12.69
C SER A 233 -14.41 -7.74 12.51
N TYR A 234 -14.63 -6.96 11.48
CA TYR A 234 -13.90 -5.72 11.23
C TYR A 234 -14.55 -4.55 12.01
N PRO A 235 -13.73 -3.62 12.55
CA PRO A 235 -14.24 -2.39 13.12
C PRO A 235 -15.08 -1.59 12.11
N ASP A 236 -16.01 -0.77 12.62
CA ASP A 236 -16.79 0.14 11.78
C ASP A 236 -15.99 1.40 11.47
N SER A 237 -15.11 1.30 10.46
CA SER A 237 -14.37 2.44 9.92
C SER A 237 -14.11 2.25 8.44
N LYS A 238 -13.83 3.35 7.74
CA LYS A 238 -13.53 3.33 6.30
C LYS A 238 -12.30 2.47 6.03
N PHE A 239 -11.25 2.64 6.81
CA PHE A 239 -10.01 1.88 6.63
C PHE A 239 -10.20 0.38 6.91
N ALA A 240 -10.97 0.01 7.92
CA ALA A 240 -11.29 -1.39 8.18
C ALA A 240 -12.12 -2.01 7.02
N GLY A 241 -13.01 -1.23 6.41
CA GLY A 241 -13.72 -1.62 5.18
C GLY A 241 -12.77 -1.87 4.01
N GLN A 242 -11.80 -0.99 3.80
CA GLN A 242 -10.75 -1.15 2.79
C GLN A 242 -9.91 -2.41 3.05
N MET A 243 -9.49 -2.65 4.30
CA MET A 243 -8.74 -3.87 4.65
C MET A 243 -9.55 -5.15 4.45
N LYS A 244 -10.88 -5.11 4.67
CA LYS A 244 -11.78 -6.21 4.34
C LYS A 244 -11.85 -6.43 2.83
N ASP A 245 -11.89 -5.38 2.03
CA ASP A 245 -11.88 -5.49 0.57
C ASP A 245 -10.53 -6.03 0.05
N VAL A 246 -9.40 -5.67 0.68
CA VAL A 246 -8.09 -6.30 0.44
C VAL A 246 -8.16 -7.80 0.69
N ALA A 247 -8.72 -8.25 1.83
CA ALA A 247 -8.87 -9.68 2.15
C ALA A 247 -9.73 -10.41 1.11
N ARG A 248 -10.83 -9.79 0.66
CA ARG A 248 -11.73 -10.32 -0.37
C ARG A 248 -11.02 -10.52 -1.71
N LEU A 249 -10.18 -9.56 -2.12
CA LEU A 249 -9.40 -9.67 -3.36
C LEU A 249 -8.35 -10.77 -3.26
N ILE A 250 -7.65 -10.90 -2.14
CA ILE A 250 -6.70 -11.99 -1.91
C ILE A 250 -7.44 -13.34 -1.97
N ALA A 251 -8.56 -13.47 -1.26
CA ALA A 251 -9.36 -14.69 -1.24
C ALA A 251 -9.99 -15.03 -2.60
N SER A 252 -10.14 -14.05 -3.48
CA SER A 252 -10.63 -14.31 -4.84
C SER A 252 -9.68 -15.16 -5.70
N GLY A 253 -8.40 -15.26 -5.32
CA GLY A 253 -7.40 -16.05 -6.02
C GLY A 253 -7.07 -15.53 -7.43
N THR A 254 -7.28 -14.23 -7.68
CA THR A 254 -7.09 -13.62 -9.01
C THR A 254 -5.65 -13.19 -9.30
N GLY A 255 -4.69 -13.59 -8.44
CA GLY A 255 -3.27 -13.39 -8.71
C GLY A 255 -2.74 -11.99 -8.35
N GLN A 256 -3.39 -11.29 -7.43
CA GLN A 256 -2.91 -10.00 -6.94
C GLN A 256 -1.57 -10.16 -6.22
N ARG A 257 -0.54 -9.51 -6.73
CA ARG A 257 0.81 -9.51 -6.16
C ARG A 257 1.04 -8.34 -5.21
N VAL A 258 0.43 -7.19 -5.53
CA VAL A 258 0.48 -6.00 -4.67
C VAL A 258 -0.92 -5.41 -4.51
N LEU A 259 -1.33 -5.16 -3.28
CA LEU A 259 -2.54 -4.42 -2.95
C LEU A 259 -2.15 -3.19 -2.14
N TYR A 260 -2.56 -2.02 -2.62
CA TYR A 260 -2.26 -0.75 -1.99
C TYR A 260 -3.51 -0.14 -1.36
N THR A 261 -3.36 0.47 -0.19
CA THR A 261 -4.40 1.28 0.44
C THR A 261 -3.77 2.36 1.31
N SER A 262 -4.57 3.31 1.80
CA SER A 262 -4.08 4.40 2.65
C SER A 262 -5.03 4.73 3.80
N LEU A 263 -4.44 5.13 4.91
CA LEU A 263 -5.10 5.75 6.05
C LEU A 263 -4.56 7.18 6.20
N GLY A 264 -5.43 8.17 6.06
CA GLY A 264 -5.05 9.59 6.10
C GLY A 264 -5.22 10.24 7.46
N SER A 265 -5.00 11.56 7.47
CA SER A 265 -5.21 12.47 8.62
C SER A 265 -4.08 12.47 9.67
N PHE A 266 -2.89 12.00 9.32
CA PHE A 266 -1.72 12.08 10.21
C PHE A 266 -1.03 13.45 10.23
N ASP A 267 -1.54 14.44 9.50
CA ASP A 267 -0.99 15.81 9.49
C ASP A 267 -1.44 16.59 10.74
N THR A 268 -0.87 16.25 11.89
CA THR A 268 -1.30 16.66 13.22
C THR A 268 -0.44 17.81 13.78
N HIS A 269 -0.62 19.00 13.23
CA HIS A 269 0.09 20.21 13.67
C HIS A 269 -0.45 20.82 14.98
N ALA A 270 -1.61 20.39 15.47
CA ALA A 270 -2.19 20.87 16.71
C ALA A 270 -3.00 19.77 17.41
N GLY A 271 -2.97 19.74 18.74
CA GLY A 271 -3.75 18.79 19.54
C GLY A 271 -3.51 17.31 19.16
N GLN A 272 -2.31 16.98 18.73
CA GLN A 272 -1.93 15.73 18.08
C GLN A 272 -2.35 14.47 18.84
N ARG A 273 -2.30 14.49 20.17
CA ARG A 273 -2.43 13.29 21.00
C ARG A 273 -3.72 12.51 20.71
N GLY A 274 -4.87 13.20 20.70
CA GLY A 274 -6.16 12.55 20.47
C GLY A 274 -6.31 11.97 19.05
N ASP A 275 -5.81 12.69 18.06
CA ASP A 275 -5.82 12.21 16.67
C ASP A 275 -4.88 11.03 16.46
N GLN A 276 -3.68 11.07 17.03
CA GLN A 276 -2.73 9.96 16.98
C GLN A 276 -3.31 8.71 17.65
N ASP A 277 -3.89 8.85 18.85
CA ASP A 277 -4.57 7.76 19.57
C ASP A 277 -5.64 7.09 18.68
N ARG A 278 -6.50 7.90 18.08
CA ARG A 278 -7.60 7.44 17.23
C ARG A 278 -7.10 6.75 15.96
N LEU A 279 -6.15 7.35 15.24
CA LEU A 279 -5.64 6.83 13.96
C LEU A 279 -4.84 5.54 14.13
N LEU A 280 -3.96 5.48 15.14
CA LEU A 280 -3.21 4.27 15.45
C LEU A 280 -4.15 3.15 15.94
N GLY A 281 -5.19 3.49 16.71
CA GLY A 281 -6.21 2.54 17.14
C GLY A 281 -7.05 1.99 16.00
N GLU A 282 -7.44 2.85 15.04
CA GLU A 282 -8.14 2.45 13.83
C GLU A 282 -7.27 1.50 12.99
N MET A 283 -6.02 1.87 12.75
CA MET A 283 -5.05 1.02 12.04
C MET A 283 -4.87 -0.34 12.71
N ALA A 284 -4.62 -0.34 14.01
CA ALA A 284 -4.35 -1.57 14.76
C ALA A 284 -5.56 -2.50 14.81
N GLY A 285 -6.75 -1.96 15.00
CA GLY A 285 -8.01 -2.72 14.99
C GLY A 285 -8.29 -3.36 13.62
N ALA A 286 -8.10 -2.59 12.55
CA ALA A 286 -8.28 -3.07 11.19
C ALA A 286 -7.26 -4.16 10.81
N LEU A 287 -5.97 -3.96 11.15
CA LEU A 287 -4.91 -4.93 10.88
C LEU A 287 -5.10 -6.23 11.67
N LYS A 288 -5.51 -6.16 12.93
CA LYS A 288 -5.84 -7.34 13.73
C LYS A 288 -6.97 -8.15 13.10
N ALA A 289 -8.06 -7.47 12.69
CA ALA A 289 -9.18 -8.14 12.04
C ALA A 289 -8.78 -8.76 10.71
N PHE A 290 -8.03 -8.01 9.89
CA PHE A 290 -7.52 -8.47 8.61
C PHE A 290 -6.67 -9.74 8.75
N TYR A 291 -5.73 -9.74 9.70
CA TYR A 291 -4.85 -10.89 9.88
C TYR A 291 -5.60 -12.12 10.39
N ALA A 292 -6.51 -11.95 11.35
CA ALA A 292 -7.37 -13.03 11.84
C ALA A 292 -8.28 -13.61 10.73
N ASP A 293 -8.74 -12.76 9.82
CA ASP A 293 -9.50 -13.18 8.65
C ASP A 293 -8.64 -14.03 7.69
N LEU A 294 -7.41 -13.56 7.38
CA LEU A 294 -6.49 -14.33 6.57
C LEU A 294 -6.14 -15.70 7.20
N GLU A 295 -5.99 -15.78 8.52
CA GLU A 295 -5.76 -17.05 9.22
C GLU A 295 -6.95 -17.99 9.05
N THR A 296 -8.17 -17.49 9.25
CA THR A 296 -9.40 -18.28 9.07
C THR A 296 -9.56 -18.79 7.65
N GLN A 297 -9.13 -17.99 6.65
CA GLN A 297 -9.16 -18.35 5.23
C GLN A 297 -7.98 -19.26 4.81
N GLY A 298 -7.00 -19.52 5.67
CA GLY A 298 -5.78 -20.26 5.33
C GLY A 298 -4.83 -19.50 4.39
N LEU A 299 -4.89 -18.17 4.40
CA LEU A 299 -4.14 -17.29 3.49
C LEU A 299 -2.97 -16.55 4.16
N ALA A 300 -2.84 -16.63 5.48
CA ALA A 300 -1.84 -15.86 6.25
C ALA A 300 -0.39 -16.13 5.81
N GLU A 301 -0.06 -17.35 5.34
CA GLU A 301 1.27 -17.70 4.81
C GLU A 301 1.64 -16.99 3.50
N LYS A 302 0.63 -16.45 2.80
CA LYS A 302 0.78 -15.87 1.46
C LYS A 302 0.79 -14.35 1.47
N VAL A 303 0.62 -13.73 2.64
CA VAL A 303 0.41 -12.29 2.75
C VAL A 303 1.38 -11.67 3.75
N VAL A 304 2.06 -10.64 3.31
CA VAL A 304 2.83 -9.73 4.16
C VAL A 304 2.27 -8.31 3.96
N VAL A 305 2.11 -7.60 5.06
CA VAL A 305 1.74 -6.18 5.06
C VAL A 305 2.99 -5.35 5.34
N MET A 306 3.15 -4.24 4.64
CA MET A 306 4.17 -3.22 4.87
C MET A 306 3.50 -1.86 4.98
N GLY A 307 3.83 -1.08 6.01
CA GLY A 307 3.30 0.27 6.22
C GLY A 307 4.39 1.32 6.29
N PHE A 308 4.12 2.49 5.69
CA PHE A 308 5.03 3.63 5.66
C PHE A 308 4.28 4.96 5.75
N SER A 309 5.00 6.03 6.04
CA SER A 309 4.55 7.41 5.90
C SER A 309 5.57 8.21 5.09
N GLU A 310 5.15 9.30 4.44
CA GLU A 310 6.00 10.07 3.52
C GLU A 310 7.17 10.78 4.20
N PHE A 311 7.09 11.04 5.49
CA PHE A 311 8.16 11.53 6.36
C PHE A 311 7.79 11.33 7.83
N GLY A 312 8.74 11.60 8.74
CA GLY A 312 8.50 11.68 10.18
C GLY A 312 8.11 13.06 10.65
N ARG A 313 8.07 13.24 11.96
CA ARG A 313 7.79 14.51 12.61
C ARG A 313 9.03 15.03 13.34
N ARG A 314 9.11 16.34 13.56
CA ARG A 314 10.15 16.95 14.38
C ARG A 314 10.22 16.30 15.75
N VAL A 315 11.43 16.28 16.32
CA VAL A 315 11.61 15.71 17.66
C VAL A 315 10.86 16.53 18.69
N ALA A 316 10.96 17.86 18.62
CA ALA A 316 10.22 18.75 19.51
C ALA A 316 8.75 18.91 19.10
N GLU A 317 7.86 18.96 20.10
CA GLU A 317 6.51 19.44 19.90
C GLU A 317 6.50 20.96 19.62
N ASN A 318 5.44 21.43 18.96
CA ASN A 318 5.21 22.86 18.72
C ASN A 318 4.27 23.47 19.78
N ASP A 319 4.10 24.80 19.73
CA ASP A 319 3.28 25.55 20.70
C ASP A 319 1.79 25.18 20.69
N SER A 320 1.33 24.44 19.67
CA SER A 320 -0.06 23.97 19.52
C SER A 320 -0.26 22.54 20.01
N ALA A 321 0.70 21.96 20.76
CA ALA A 321 0.68 20.55 21.17
C ALA A 321 0.50 19.60 19.97
N GLY A 322 1.22 19.88 18.89
CA GLY A 322 1.37 19.08 17.69
C GLY A 322 2.84 18.98 17.31
N THR A 323 3.10 18.55 16.09
CA THR A 323 4.47 18.47 15.54
C THR A 323 4.51 18.97 14.10
N ASP A 324 5.60 19.64 13.77
CA ASP A 324 5.88 20.03 12.39
C ASP A 324 6.51 18.87 11.61
N HIS A 325 6.56 19.00 10.28
CA HIS A 325 7.15 18.00 9.39
C HIS A 325 8.64 17.81 9.69
N GLY A 326 9.06 16.54 9.73
CA GLY A 326 10.43 16.12 9.98
C GLY A 326 10.97 15.20 8.87
N GLU A 327 12.01 14.44 9.19
CA GLU A 327 12.71 13.60 8.23
C GLU A 327 12.51 12.10 8.52
N GLY A 328 13.41 11.49 9.30
CA GLY A 328 13.38 10.07 9.61
C GLY A 328 12.14 9.65 10.40
N SER A 329 11.61 8.48 10.06
CA SER A 329 10.41 7.92 10.68
C SER A 329 10.56 6.42 10.92
N VAL A 330 9.45 5.77 11.20
CA VAL A 330 9.35 4.33 11.33
C VAL A 330 8.52 3.73 10.19
N MET A 331 8.87 2.53 9.77
CA MET A 331 8.02 1.66 8.98
C MET A 331 7.67 0.42 9.79
N PHE A 332 6.64 -0.30 9.38
CA PHE A 332 6.29 -1.58 9.98
C PHE A 332 6.04 -2.64 8.91
N ALA A 333 6.19 -3.90 9.30
CA ALA A 333 5.72 -5.03 8.52
C ALA A 333 5.08 -6.07 9.42
N LEU A 334 4.07 -6.76 8.92
CA LEU A 334 3.41 -7.84 9.65
C LEU A 334 3.06 -9.02 8.74
N GLY A 335 3.07 -10.21 9.31
CA GLY A 335 2.75 -11.46 8.63
C GLY A 335 3.71 -12.59 8.99
N ARG A 336 3.39 -13.80 8.58
CA ARG A 336 4.21 -15.00 8.89
C ARG A 336 5.54 -15.04 8.14
N GLY A 337 5.66 -14.30 7.04
CA GLY A 337 6.92 -14.11 6.32
C GLY A 337 7.84 -13.06 6.93
N VAL A 338 7.40 -12.39 8.02
CA VAL A 338 8.15 -11.32 8.67
C VAL A 338 9.03 -11.88 9.77
N LYS A 339 10.27 -11.44 9.83
CA LYS A 339 11.15 -11.60 10.97
C LYS A 339 10.82 -10.53 12.00
N GLY A 340 9.98 -10.87 12.97
CA GLY A 340 9.51 -9.93 13.98
C GLY A 340 10.64 -9.33 14.81
N GLY A 341 10.38 -8.17 15.37
CA GLY A 341 11.34 -7.44 16.19
C GLY A 341 11.56 -6.00 15.73
N ILE A 342 12.58 -5.35 16.30
CA ILE A 342 12.99 -3.99 15.95
C ILE A 342 14.23 -4.11 15.07
N HIS A 343 14.21 -3.45 13.90
CA HIS A 343 15.28 -3.48 12.90
C HIS A 343 15.78 -2.06 12.65
N GLY A 344 17.08 -1.93 12.43
CA GLY A 344 17.74 -0.64 12.24
C GLY A 344 18.31 -0.11 13.56
N ASP A 345 18.80 1.12 13.51
CA ASP A 345 19.42 1.81 14.65
C ASP A 345 18.39 2.77 15.28
N SER A 346 18.28 2.76 16.59
CA SER A 346 17.41 3.71 17.30
C SER A 346 17.84 5.16 17.05
N PRO A 347 16.87 6.11 16.95
CA PRO A 347 17.17 7.51 16.70
C PRO A 347 18.00 8.12 17.83
N ASP A 348 19.06 8.85 17.45
CA ASP A 348 19.83 9.67 18.37
C ASP A 348 19.11 11.03 18.52
N LEU A 349 18.36 11.20 19.61
CA LEU A 349 17.58 12.41 19.86
C LEU A 349 18.41 13.59 20.34
N GLU A 350 19.72 13.40 20.54
CA GLU A 350 20.67 14.48 20.88
C GLU A 350 21.43 14.99 19.65
N LYS A 351 21.49 14.19 18.57
CA LYS A 351 22.11 14.55 17.30
C LYS A 351 21.06 14.65 16.20
N LEU A 352 20.60 15.85 15.95
CA LEU A 352 19.53 16.14 15.03
C LEU A 352 20.03 16.92 13.81
N ASN A 353 19.31 16.79 12.70
CA ASN A 353 19.46 17.64 11.53
C ASN A 353 18.37 18.72 11.54
N ASP A 354 18.71 19.95 11.92
CA ASP A 354 17.74 21.05 12.03
C ASP A 354 16.48 20.71 12.86
N GLY A 355 16.68 19.95 13.96
CA GLY A 355 15.59 19.50 14.85
C GLY A 355 14.90 18.21 14.44
N ASP A 356 15.36 17.55 13.38
CA ASP A 356 14.80 16.30 12.87
C ASP A 356 15.67 15.09 13.20
N VAL A 357 15.02 13.94 13.31
CA VAL A 357 15.71 12.64 13.37
C VAL A 357 16.47 12.41 12.08
N ILE A 358 17.77 12.20 12.17
CA ILE A 358 18.61 11.84 11.01
C ILE A 358 18.27 10.42 10.59
N TYR A 359 17.79 10.23 9.35
CA TYR A 359 17.54 8.89 8.84
C TYR A 359 18.86 8.09 8.72
N ARG A 360 18.75 6.78 8.88
CA ARG A 360 19.87 5.84 8.76
C ARG A 360 19.59 4.71 7.76
N GLN A 361 18.34 4.33 7.65
CA GLN A 361 17.87 3.30 6.73
C GLN A 361 17.19 3.95 5.53
N ASP A 362 17.72 3.72 4.33
CA ASP A 362 17.03 4.14 3.11
C ASP A 362 15.77 3.27 2.90
N PHE A 363 14.59 3.91 2.71
CA PHE A 363 13.33 3.22 2.53
C PHE A 363 13.32 2.28 1.33
N ARG A 364 14.10 2.59 0.29
CA ARG A 364 14.25 1.72 -0.88
C ARG A 364 14.85 0.36 -0.52
N GLY A 365 15.67 0.29 0.54
CA GLY A 365 16.15 -0.96 1.08
C GLY A 365 15.04 -1.83 1.66
N VAL A 366 14.08 -1.21 2.37
CA VAL A 366 12.89 -1.92 2.87
C VAL A 366 12.04 -2.45 1.71
N TYR A 367 11.83 -1.63 0.67
CA TYR A 367 11.13 -2.05 -0.55
C TYR A 367 11.87 -3.17 -1.28
N ALA A 368 13.19 -3.04 -1.44
CA ALA A 368 14.01 -4.04 -2.14
C ALA A 368 13.93 -5.43 -1.50
N GLU A 369 13.90 -5.47 -0.17
CA GLU A 369 13.76 -6.73 0.57
C GLU A 369 12.39 -7.36 0.32
N GLY A 370 11.30 -6.59 0.36
CA GLY A 370 9.95 -7.06 0.01
C GLY A 370 9.83 -7.52 -1.44
N LEU A 371 10.45 -6.80 -2.37
CA LEU A 371 10.45 -7.16 -3.79
C LEU A 371 11.22 -8.46 -4.05
N THR A 372 12.43 -8.58 -3.53
CA THR A 372 13.30 -9.72 -3.80
C THR A 372 12.94 -10.92 -2.91
N GLY A 373 12.85 -10.72 -1.59
CA GLY A 373 12.66 -11.81 -0.63
C GLY A 373 11.23 -12.33 -0.56
N TRP A 374 10.23 -11.45 -0.75
CA TRP A 374 8.84 -11.85 -0.68
C TRP A 374 8.23 -12.12 -2.05
N LEU A 375 8.32 -11.16 -2.96
CA LEU A 375 7.68 -11.26 -4.28
C LEU A 375 8.51 -12.00 -5.32
N ASN A 376 9.79 -12.28 -5.05
CA ASN A 376 10.74 -12.89 -5.99
C ASN A 376 10.85 -12.10 -7.30
N LEU A 377 10.97 -10.77 -7.19
CA LEU A 377 11.12 -9.83 -8.29
C LEU A 377 12.51 -9.19 -8.30
N ASP A 378 12.94 -8.70 -9.45
CA ASP A 378 14.20 -7.97 -9.61
C ASP A 378 14.03 -6.53 -9.07
N ALA A 379 14.36 -6.34 -7.79
CA ALA A 379 14.26 -5.05 -7.12
C ALA A 379 15.12 -3.96 -7.78
N ARG A 380 16.30 -4.32 -8.33
CA ARG A 380 17.18 -3.36 -9.00
C ARG A 380 16.52 -2.70 -10.21
N LYS A 381 15.79 -3.47 -11.00
CA LYS A 381 15.03 -2.94 -12.15
C LYS A 381 13.86 -2.05 -11.72
N ILE A 382 13.18 -2.44 -10.63
CA ILE A 382 12.02 -1.72 -10.13
C ILE A 382 12.43 -0.41 -9.44
N LEU A 383 13.50 -0.41 -8.65
CA LEU A 383 13.91 0.72 -7.83
C LEU A 383 15.02 1.58 -8.46
N GLY A 384 15.59 1.15 -9.58
CA GLY A 384 16.66 1.88 -10.28
C GLY A 384 18.04 1.79 -9.62
N GLY A 385 18.25 0.85 -8.69
CA GLY A 385 19.51 0.67 -7.98
C GLY A 385 19.51 -0.50 -7.02
N ASP A 386 20.68 -0.78 -6.44
CA ASP A 386 20.85 -1.80 -5.42
C ASP A 386 20.73 -1.16 -4.02
N PHE A 387 19.72 -1.57 -3.25
CA PHE A 387 19.45 -1.06 -1.92
C PHE A 387 19.41 -2.21 -0.92
N ARG A 388 20.12 -2.04 0.20
CA ARG A 388 20.15 -3.06 1.26
C ARG A 388 19.03 -2.81 2.27
N GLY A 389 18.22 -3.83 2.51
CA GLY A 389 17.19 -3.81 3.54
C GLY A 389 17.71 -4.08 4.95
N PRO A 390 16.91 -3.78 5.97
CA PRO A 390 17.28 -3.98 7.38
C PRO A 390 17.15 -5.44 7.87
N GLY A 391 16.71 -6.37 7.04
CA GLY A 391 16.55 -7.79 7.39
C GLY A 391 15.23 -8.11 8.09
N TRP A 392 14.12 -7.53 7.62
CA TRP A 392 12.78 -7.69 8.20
C TRP A 392 12.00 -8.90 7.67
N LEU A 393 12.51 -9.59 6.65
CA LEU A 393 11.94 -10.86 6.16
C LEU A 393 12.68 -12.10 6.73
N VAL A 394 11.96 -13.21 6.81
CA VAL A 394 12.49 -14.54 7.21
C VAL A 394 13.27 -15.16 6.06
#